data_38549e2dcdce15f4b85b747ec3582fd2
#
_entry.id   38549e2dcdce15f4b85b747ec3582fd2
#
_cell.length_a   1.000
_cell.length_b   1.000
_cell.length_c   1.000
_cell.angle_alpha   90.00
_cell.angle_beta   90.00
_cell.angle_gamma   90.00
#
_symmetry.space_group_name_H-M   'P 1'
#
loop_
_entity.id
_entity.type
_entity.pdbx_description
1 polymer ?
#
loop_
_entity_poly.entity_id
_entity_poly.type
_entity_poly.pdbx_seq_one_letter_code
_entity_poly.pdbx_strand_id
1 'polypeptide(L)'
;LVEVIAFCLMPTHLHLILKQMKENGISSFMGNTLNSYTRSFNTKYKRKGPLWEGRFKSVLVDSDEQLLHLTRYLHLNPVTAYLVNKPEEWSASSYQEYVSKVNNNRICKFDDLLEIDPAAYREFVSDRVSYQRELASIKELLLH
;
A
#
# COMPACT_ATOMS: atom_id res chain seq x y z
N LEU A 1 12.51 9.77 -9.17
CA LEU A 1 11.48 9.25 -10.07
C LEU A 1 10.08 9.42 -9.51
N VAL A 2 9.90 9.01 -8.28
CA VAL A 2 8.62 9.08 -7.57
C VAL A 2 8.83 9.42 -6.11
N GLU A 3 7.75 9.90 -5.46
CA GLU A 3 7.65 9.90 -4.01
C GLU A 3 6.64 8.84 -3.62
N VAL A 4 6.97 8.02 -2.63
CA VAL A 4 6.05 7.02 -2.08
C VAL A 4 5.16 7.72 -1.07
N ILE A 5 3.86 7.67 -1.29
CA ILE A 5 2.87 8.28 -0.38
C ILE A 5 2.42 7.26 0.67
N ALA A 6 2.14 6.04 0.24
CA ALA A 6 1.76 4.94 1.13
C ALA A 6 2.08 3.60 0.48
N PHE A 7 2.23 2.56 1.30
CA PHE A 7 2.45 1.21 0.78
C PHE A 7 1.87 0.15 1.72
N CYS A 8 1.55 -0.99 1.14
CA CYS A 8 1.22 -2.20 1.88
C CYS A 8 1.66 -3.41 1.07
N LEU A 9 2.54 -4.22 1.63
CA LEU A 9 3.04 -5.44 0.99
C LEU A 9 2.25 -6.62 1.54
N MET A 10 1.47 -7.25 0.65
CA MET A 10 0.67 -8.42 0.98
C MET A 10 1.39 -9.70 0.51
N PRO A 11 1.04 -10.89 1.02
CA PRO A 11 1.73 -12.13 0.65
C PRO A 11 1.74 -12.43 -0.85
N THR A 12 0.68 -12.06 -1.58
CA THR A 12 0.52 -12.37 -3.00
C THR A 12 0.47 -11.16 -3.91
N HIS A 13 0.48 -9.96 -3.35
CA HIS A 13 0.38 -8.72 -4.12
C HIS A 13 0.88 -7.54 -3.29
N LEU A 14 1.03 -6.40 -3.93
CA LEU A 14 1.43 -5.18 -3.24
C LEU A 14 0.57 -4.01 -3.71
N HIS A 15 0.37 -3.07 -2.81
CA HIS A 15 -0.32 -1.83 -3.09
C HIS A 15 0.59 -0.66 -2.81
N LEU A 16 0.66 0.28 -3.76
CA LEU A 16 1.46 1.48 -3.63
C LEU A 16 0.62 2.69 -4.02
N ILE A 17 0.79 3.79 -3.29
CA ILE A 17 0.32 5.10 -3.70
C ILE A 17 1.57 5.92 -3.98
N LEU A 18 1.70 6.37 -5.22
CA LEU A 18 2.91 7.04 -5.70
C LEU A 18 2.57 8.41 -6.28
N LYS A 19 3.47 9.37 -6.07
CA LYS A 19 3.43 10.67 -6.76
C LYS A 19 4.53 10.67 -7.81
N GLN A 20 4.15 10.88 -9.06
CA GLN A 20 5.13 10.97 -10.14
C GLN A 20 5.85 12.32 -10.10
N MET A 21 7.17 12.28 -10.07
CA MET A 21 7.99 13.48 -9.95
C MET A 21 8.60 13.93 -11.28
N LYS A 22 8.59 13.05 -12.28
CA LYS A 22 9.04 13.38 -13.62
C LYS A 22 8.35 12.49 -14.64
N GLU A 23 8.47 12.85 -15.91
CA GLU A 23 7.89 12.06 -17.01
C GLU A 23 8.37 10.61 -16.94
N ASN A 24 7.44 9.67 -17.08
CA ASN A 24 7.69 8.22 -17.00
C ASN A 24 8.29 7.75 -15.67
N GLY A 25 8.21 8.56 -14.61
CA GLY A 25 8.80 8.24 -13.31
C GLY A 25 8.22 6.99 -12.68
N ILE A 26 6.88 6.83 -12.72
CA ILE A 26 6.23 5.64 -12.17
C ILE A 26 6.62 4.39 -12.95
N SER A 27 6.57 4.45 -14.29
CA SER A 27 6.94 3.30 -15.12
C SER A 27 8.39 2.86 -14.88
N SER A 28 9.31 3.81 -14.80
CA SER A 28 10.72 3.52 -14.52
C SER A 28 10.93 2.95 -13.13
N PHE A 29 10.28 3.54 -12.13
CA PHE A 29 10.36 3.07 -10.75
C PHE A 29 9.82 1.65 -10.62
N MET A 30 8.64 1.38 -11.16
CA MET A 30 8.02 0.06 -11.09
C MET A 30 8.84 -0.99 -11.83
N GLY A 31 9.30 -0.67 -13.04
CA GLY A 31 10.15 -1.58 -13.81
C GLY A 31 11.43 -1.93 -13.07
N ASN A 32 12.15 -0.94 -12.58
CA ASN A 32 13.40 -1.14 -11.87
C ASN A 32 13.22 -1.93 -10.57
N THR A 33 12.18 -1.58 -9.81
CA THR A 33 11.91 -2.19 -8.50
C THR A 33 11.47 -3.64 -8.65
N LEU A 34 10.52 -3.91 -9.53
CA LEU A 34 10.00 -5.27 -9.72
C LEU A 34 11.04 -6.20 -10.34
N ASN A 35 11.82 -5.71 -11.30
CA ASN A 35 12.88 -6.50 -11.91
C ASN A 35 14.01 -6.81 -10.90
N SER A 36 14.39 -5.83 -10.10
CA SER A 36 15.39 -6.00 -9.06
C SER A 36 14.95 -7.04 -8.02
N TYR A 37 13.71 -6.97 -7.59
CA TYR A 37 13.14 -7.93 -6.65
C TYR A 37 13.10 -9.34 -7.25
N THR A 38 12.66 -9.47 -8.50
CA THR A 38 12.62 -10.76 -9.20
C THR A 38 13.99 -11.41 -9.27
N ARG A 39 15.02 -10.64 -9.64
CA ARG A 39 16.40 -11.17 -9.70
C ARG A 39 16.88 -11.63 -8.34
N SER A 40 16.64 -10.84 -7.31
CA SER A 40 17.01 -11.16 -5.93
C SER A 40 16.31 -12.42 -5.44
N PHE A 41 15.01 -12.53 -5.68
CA PHE A 41 14.20 -13.67 -5.30
C PHE A 41 14.65 -14.94 -6.04
N ASN A 42 14.88 -14.84 -7.35
CA ASN A 42 15.32 -15.99 -8.17
C ASN A 42 16.71 -16.48 -7.73
N THR A 43 17.59 -15.56 -7.37
CA THR A 43 18.92 -15.93 -6.86
C THR A 43 18.81 -16.64 -5.51
N LYS A 44 18.01 -16.10 -4.60
CA LYS A 44 17.84 -16.65 -3.25
C LYS A 44 17.26 -18.07 -3.27
N TYR A 45 16.25 -18.28 -4.10
CA TYR A 45 15.51 -19.53 -4.16
C TYR A 45 15.90 -20.44 -5.32
N LYS A 46 16.96 -20.08 -6.05
CA LYS A 46 17.50 -20.87 -7.18
C LYS A 46 16.44 -21.20 -8.23
N ARG A 47 15.59 -20.21 -8.55
CA ARG A 47 14.54 -20.37 -9.56
C ARG A 47 14.82 -19.47 -10.77
N LYS A 48 14.11 -19.71 -11.86
CA LYS A 48 14.21 -18.96 -13.12
C LYS A 48 12.82 -18.51 -13.56
N GLY A 49 12.82 -17.44 -14.35
CA GLY A 49 11.60 -16.97 -15.00
C GLY A 49 10.84 -15.90 -14.21
N PRO A 50 9.69 -15.48 -14.76
CA PRO A 50 8.91 -14.38 -14.18
C PRO A 50 8.38 -14.72 -12.79
N LEU A 51 8.34 -13.71 -11.93
CA LEU A 51 7.75 -13.81 -10.61
C LEU A 51 6.35 -13.19 -10.58
N TRP A 52 6.16 -12.11 -11.32
CA TRP A 52 4.91 -11.36 -11.33
C TRP A 52 3.99 -11.87 -12.44
N GLU A 53 2.69 -11.98 -12.15
CA GLU A 53 1.70 -12.52 -13.08
C GLU A 53 1.39 -11.61 -14.27
N GLY A 54 1.86 -10.40 -14.26
CA GLY A 54 1.60 -9.47 -15.35
C GLY A 54 2.06 -8.08 -15.00
N ARG A 55 1.59 -7.13 -15.82
CA ARG A 55 1.93 -5.72 -15.60
C ARG A 55 1.16 -5.16 -14.40
N PHE A 56 1.75 -4.19 -13.72
CA PHE A 56 1.05 -3.47 -12.67
C PHE A 56 -0.15 -2.71 -13.26
N LYS A 57 -1.18 -2.54 -12.44
CA LYS A 57 -2.37 -1.74 -12.78
C LYS A 57 -2.29 -0.43 -12.02
N SER A 58 -2.70 0.65 -12.65
CA SER A 58 -2.70 1.95 -12.01
C SER A 58 -4.01 2.70 -12.23
N VAL A 59 -4.38 3.49 -11.24
CA VAL A 59 -5.56 4.36 -11.27
C VAL A 59 -5.12 5.73 -10.79
N LEU A 60 -5.53 6.76 -11.52
CA LEU A 60 -5.25 8.14 -11.14
C LEU A 60 -6.10 8.55 -9.93
N VAL A 61 -5.47 9.18 -8.95
CA VAL A 61 -6.15 9.73 -7.78
C VAL A 61 -6.48 11.20 -8.08
N ASP A 62 -7.78 11.54 -8.02
CA ASP A 62 -8.28 12.84 -8.49
C ASP A 62 -8.40 13.91 -7.41
N SER A 63 -8.41 13.54 -6.14
CA SER A 63 -8.62 14.50 -5.05
C SER A 63 -7.92 14.07 -3.77
N ASP A 64 -7.71 15.04 -2.87
CA ASP A 64 -7.12 14.77 -1.55
C ASP A 64 -8.04 13.90 -0.70
N GLU A 65 -9.35 14.05 -0.84
CA GLU A 65 -10.33 13.22 -0.15
C GLU A 65 -10.21 11.77 -0.60
N GLN A 66 -10.16 11.53 -1.90
CA GLN A 66 -9.96 10.20 -2.44
C GLN A 66 -8.62 9.62 -1.97
N LEU A 67 -7.57 10.42 -1.96
CA LEU A 67 -6.26 10.00 -1.49
C LEU A 67 -6.31 9.51 -0.04
N LEU A 68 -6.94 10.28 0.83
CA LEU A 68 -7.08 9.93 2.25
C LEU A 68 -7.82 8.59 2.42
N HIS A 69 -8.92 8.40 1.71
CA HIS A 69 -9.69 7.16 1.77
C HIS A 69 -8.89 5.96 1.22
N LEU A 70 -8.08 6.18 0.19
CA LEU A 70 -7.23 5.13 -0.36
C LEU A 70 -6.11 4.72 0.60
N THR A 71 -5.53 5.65 1.34
CA THR A 71 -4.53 5.30 2.36
C THR A 71 -5.14 4.39 3.42
N ARG A 72 -6.36 4.69 3.87
CA ARG A 72 -7.09 3.86 4.82
C ARG A 72 -7.37 2.47 4.27
N TYR A 73 -7.88 2.39 3.04
CA TYR A 73 -8.15 1.12 2.38
C TYR A 73 -6.89 0.26 2.34
N LEU A 74 -5.78 0.86 1.95
CA LEU A 74 -4.50 0.21 1.81
C LEU A 74 -3.96 -0.27 3.17
N HIS A 75 -4.03 0.56 4.18
CA HIS A 75 -3.55 0.21 5.52
C HIS A 75 -4.41 -0.84 6.21
N LEU A 76 -5.70 -0.95 5.83
CA LEU A 76 -6.59 -1.98 6.37
C LEU A 76 -6.53 -3.29 5.59
N ASN A 77 -5.85 -3.35 4.47
CA ASN A 77 -5.85 -4.53 3.62
C ASN A 77 -5.47 -5.83 4.37
N PRO A 78 -4.43 -5.86 5.22
CA PRO A 78 -4.11 -7.06 6.00
C PRO A 78 -5.21 -7.45 7.00
N VAL A 79 -5.90 -6.47 7.57
CA VAL A 79 -7.02 -6.71 8.49
C VAL A 79 -8.22 -7.24 7.71
N THR A 80 -8.53 -6.64 6.57
CA THR A 80 -9.62 -7.06 5.69
C THR A 80 -9.44 -8.50 5.21
N ALA A 81 -8.19 -8.89 4.96
CA ALA A 81 -7.83 -10.25 4.54
C ALA A 81 -7.71 -11.25 5.70
N TYR A 82 -8.03 -10.84 6.92
CA TYR A 82 -7.95 -11.67 8.13
C TYR A 82 -6.55 -12.20 8.44
N LEU A 83 -5.52 -11.52 7.99
CA LEU A 83 -4.13 -11.87 8.31
C LEU A 83 -3.71 -11.38 9.69
N VAL A 84 -4.27 -10.26 10.11
CA VAL A 84 -4.07 -9.65 11.43
C VAL A 84 -5.40 -9.08 11.92
N ASN A 85 -5.49 -8.75 13.21
CA ASN A 85 -6.68 -8.14 13.79
C ASN A 85 -6.63 -6.62 13.78
N LYS A 86 -5.44 -6.04 13.78
CA LYS A 86 -5.22 -4.60 13.81
C LYS A 86 -4.16 -4.20 12.80
N PRO A 87 -4.27 -3.03 12.17
CA PRO A 87 -3.29 -2.61 11.15
C PRO A 87 -1.87 -2.45 11.69
N GLU A 88 -1.70 -2.10 12.97
CA GLU A 88 -0.39 -1.98 13.59
C GLU A 88 0.36 -3.31 13.72
N GLU A 89 -0.34 -4.42 13.61
CA GLU A 89 0.26 -5.75 13.67
C GLU A 89 0.93 -6.17 12.35
N TRP A 90 0.69 -5.42 11.27
CA TRP A 90 1.28 -5.71 9.96
C TRP A 90 2.46 -4.78 9.70
N SER A 91 3.68 -5.30 9.87
CA SER A 91 4.90 -4.50 9.77
C SER A 91 5.26 -4.06 8.34
N ALA A 92 4.79 -4.79 7.33
CA ALA A 92 5.10 -4.51 5.92
C ALA A 92 4.11 -3.51 5.29
N SER A 93 3.79 -2.45 6.02
CA SER A 93 2.91 -1.38 5.56
C SER A 93 3.38 -0.04 6.13
N SER A 94 2.96 1.04 5.48
CA SER A 94 3.28 2.39 5.93
C SER A 94 2.40 2.90 7.07
N TYR A 95 1.50 2.08 7.59
CA TYR A 95 0.57 2.50 8.65
C TYR A 95 1.30 3.13 9.84
N GLN A 96 2.39 2.52 10.30
CA GLN A 96 3.16 3.03 11.44
C GLN A 96 3.72 4.42 11.18
N GLU A 97 4.07 4.75 9.95
CA GLU A 97 4.56 6.08 9.60
C GLU A 97 3.46 7.14 9.74
N TYR A 98 2.20 6.75 9.55
CA TYR A 98 1.05 7.64 9.65
C TYR A 98 0.59 7.89 11.09
N VAL A 99 0.83 6.94 11.99
CA VAL A 99 0.37 7.03 13.39
C VAL A 99 1.49 7.29 14.39
N SER A 100 2.73 7.38 13.94
CA SER A 100 3.89 7.66 14.77
C SER A 100 4.21 9.16 14.77
N LYS A 101 4.42 9.74 15.96
CA LYS A 101 4.75 11.17 16.10
C LYS A 101 6.23 11.46 15.82
N VAL A 102 7.11 10.49 16.05
CA VAL A 102 8.55 10.63 15.83
C VAL A 102 8.97 9.54 14.86
N ASN A 103 9.45 9.96 13.70
CA ASN A 103 9.81 9.01 12.67
C ASN A 103 11.05 9.48 11.90
N ASN A 104 12.22 8.99 12.33
CA ASN A 104 13.50 9.36 11.74
C ASN A 104 13.84 8.56 10.47
N ASN A 105 13.14 7.44 10.22
CA ASN A 105 13.40 6.52 9.11
C ASN A 105 12.21 6.36 8.18
N ARG A 106 11.48 7.44 7.98
CA ARG A 106 10.25 7.43 7.21
C ARG A 106 10.52 7.30 5.71
N ILE A 107 9.85 6.35 5.08
CA ILE A 107 9.92 6.12 3.63
C ILE A 107 8.95 7.03 2.89
N CYS A 108 7.75 7.23 3.45
CA CYS A 108 6.66 7.94 2.80
C CYS A 108 6.74 9.45 2.98
N LYS A 109 6.39 10.18 1.92
CA LYS A 109 6.30 11.64 1.90
C LYS A 109 4.86 12.04 1.62
N PHE A 110 4.03 12.10 2.66
CA PHE A 110 2.62 12.44 2.52
C PHE A 110 2.27 13.84 3.04
N ASP A 111 3.18 14.51 3.74
CA ASP A 111 2.88 15.77 4.43
C ASP A 111 2.48 16.91 3.50
N ASP A 112 3.01 16.92 2.26
CA ASP A 112 2.68 17.94 1.28
C ASP A 112 1.28 17.77 0.68
N LEU A 113 0.71 16.57 0.80
CA LEU A 113 -0.58 16.23 0.22
C LEU A 113 -1.68 16.06 1.26
N LEU A 114 -1.33 15.61 2.46
CA LEU A 114 -2.28 15.26 3.51
C LEU A 114 -1.80 15.82 4.85
N GLU A 115 -2.72 16.48 5.57
CA GLU A 115 -2.50 16.82 6.97
C GLU A 115 -2.93 15.62 7.81
N ILE A 116 -1.94 14.91 8.37
CA ILE A 116 -2.20 13.72 9.17
C ILE A 116 -1.92 14.01 10.65
N ASP A 117 -2.97 13.99 11.46
CA ASP A 117 -2.85 13.91 12.90
C ASP A 117 -2.85 12.42 13.29
N PRO A 118 -1.77 11.91 13.92
CA PRO A 118 -1.65 10.48 14.21
C PRO A 118 -2.83 9.88 14.98
N ALA A 119 -3.33 10.56 16.01
CA ALA A 119 -4.45 10.05 16.80
C ALA A 119 -5.75 10.04 16.00
N ALA A 120 -6.03 11.11 15.26
CA ALA A 120 -7.22 11.20 14.41
C ALA A 120 -7.17 10.18 13.27
N TYR A 121 -6.00 9.96 12.69
CA TYR A 121 -5.83 8.97 11.63
C TYR A 121 -6.06 7.54 12.14
N ARG A 122 -5.54 7.24 13.33
CA ARG A 122 -5.76 5.94 13.97
C ARG A 122 -7.26 5.64 14.14
N GLU A 123 -8.01 6.62 14.62
CA GLU A 123 -9.46 6.51 14.77
C GLU A 123 -10.16 6.35 13.42
N PHE A 124 -9.78 7.17 12.46
CA PHE A 124 -10.31 7.14 11.10
C PHE A 124 -10.14 5.75 10.44
N VAL A 125 -9.01 5.11 10.65
CA VAL A 125 -8.75 3.75 10.14
C VAL A 125 -9.57 2.72 10.92
N SER A 126 -9.56 2.79 12.24
CA SER A 126 -10.24 1.82 13.12
C SER A 126 -11.75 1.75 12.86
N ASP A 127 -12.38 2.89 12.53
CA ASP A 127 -13.82 2.96 12.28
C ASP A 127 -14.27 2.16 11.06
N ARG A 128 -13.35 1.75 10.20
CA ARG A 128 -13.70 1.05 8.95
C ARG A 128 -13.38 -0.43 8.91
N VAL A 129 -12.84 -1.01 9.97
CA VAL A 129 -12.44 -2.43 9.98
C VAL A 129 -13.60 -3.35 9.61
N SER A 130 -14.72 -3.26 10.33
CA SER A 130 -15.89 -4.12 10.07
C SER A 130 -16.49 -3.88 8.69
N TYR A 131 -16.58 -2.61 8.29
CA TYR A 131 -17.16 -2.24 7.01
C TYR A 131 -16.35 -2.81 5.83
N GLN A 132 -15.03 -2.71 5.87
CA GLN A 132 -14.20 -3.25 4.79
C GLN A 132 -14.24 -4.77 4.72
N ARG A 133 -14.29 -5.45 5.86
CA ARG A 133 -14.46 -6.91 5.90
C ARG A 133 -15.78 -7.33 5.28
N GLU A 134 -16.83 -6.60 5.58
CA GLU A 134 -18.17 -6.84 5.03
C GLU A 134 -18.19 -6.66 3.50
N LEU A 135 -17.60 -5.56 3.01
CA LEU A 135 -17.46 -5.31 1.57
C LEU A 135 -16.67 -6.40 0.85
N ALA A 136 -15.58 -6.85 1.46
CA ALA A 136 -14.74 -7.91 0.89
C ALA A 136 -15.52 -9.22 0.76
N SER A 137 -16.32 -9.57 1.77
CA SER A 137 -17.18 -10.76 1.74
C SER A 137 -18.22 -10.67 0.62
N ILE A 138 -18.83 -9.50 0.44
CA ILE A 138 -19.83 -9.28 -0.62
C ILE A 138 -19.16 -9.39 -2.00
N LYS A 139 -18.00 -8.78 -2.20
CA LYS A 139 -17.25 -8.88 -3.45
C LYS A 139 -16.92 -10.32 -3.81
N GLU A 140 -16.48 -11.09 -2.83
CA GLU A 140 -16.16 -12.50 -3.02
C GLU A 140 -17.38 -13.30 -3.48
N LEU A 141 -18.53 -13.05 -2.87
CA LEU A 141 -19.81 -13.69 -3.26
C LEU A 141 -20.25 -13.30 -4.67
N LEU A 142 -19.99 -12.07 -5.09
CA LEU A 142 -20.38 -11.59 -6.42
C LEU A 142 -19.45 -12.09 -7.53
N LEU A 143 -18.24 -12.46 -7.21
CA LEU A 143 -17.26 -12.97 -8.17
C LEU A 143 -17.37 -14.49 -8.39
N HIS A 144 -18.10 -15.15 -7.54
CA HIS A 144 -18.38 -16.58 -7.60
C HIS A 144 -19.83 -16.86 -7.96
#